data_bdf69220c759916ba313cede6003da8b
#
_entry.id   bdf69220c759916ba313cede6003da8b
#
_cell.length_a   1.000
_cell.length_b   1.000
_cell.length_c   1.000
_cell.angle_alpha   90.00
_cell.angle_beta   90.00
_cell.angle_gamma   90.00
#
_symmetry.space_group_name_H-M   'P 1'
#
loop_
_entity.id
_entity.type
_entity.pdbx_description
1 polymer ?
#
loop_
_entity_poly.entity_id
_entity_poly.type
_entity_poly.pdbx_seq_one_letter_code
_entity_poly.pdbx_strand_id
1 'polypeptide(L)'
;MIKLRVFCVAALLSAVSLPSLALTDSGQKSLQLLQSRWAEINYQVPAAQREAEFAKLAAEADTLVRSNPQDAEFYIWRGIILSTYAGAKGGLGALDLVKQSKASLEQAVALDPKALEGSAYTSMGALYYQVPGWPIGFGDDEQAEKLLKQALQLNPNGIDPNYFYGDFLFRQKRYSEAKLALEKAQAATARPGREVADRGRQAEIGALLAKVQAELK
;
A
#
# COMPACT_ATOMS: atom_id res chain seq x y z
N MET A 1 66.43 -10.98 -21.44
CA MET A 1 65.03 -11.49 -21.26
C MET A 1 64.41 -10.81 -20.04
N ILE A 2 63.64 -9.77 -20.29
CA ILE A 2 62.99 -8.95 -19.23
C ILE A 2 61.61 -9.52 -19.04
N LYS A 3 61.34 -10.05 -17.82
CA LYS A 3 59.99 -10.56 -17.42
C LYS A 3 59.15 -9.40 -16.94
N LEU A 4 58.15 -9.01 -17.75
CA LEU A 4 57.12 -8.02 -17.43
C LEU A 4 56.12 -8.66 -16.45
N ARG A 5 56.08 -8.18 -15.19
CA ARG A 5 55.05 -8.56 -14.20
C ARG A 5 53.84 -7.64 -14.34
N VAL A 6 52.73 -8.19 -14.85
CA VAL A 6 51.46 -7.50 -14.90
C VAL A 6 50.84 -7.57 -13.49
N PHE A 7 50.68 -6.42 -12.83
CA PHE A 7 49.93 -6.27 -11.59
C PHE A 7 48.46 -6.04 -11.95
N CYS A 8 47.62 -7.05 -11.75
CA CYS A 8 46.16 -6.86 -11.77
C CYS A 8 45.72 -6.20 -10.45
N VAL A 9 45.34 -4.92 -10.49
CA VAL A 9 44.68 -4.23 -9.40
C VAL A 9 43.19 -4.56 -9.49
N ALA A 10 42.72 -5.45 -8.64
CA ALA A 10 41.29 -5.71 -8.46
C ALA A 10 40.70 -4.54 -7.65
N ALA A 11 39.93 -3.67 -8.29
CA ALA A 11 39.15 -2.65 -7.63
C ALA A 11 37.95 -3.31 -6.96
N LEU A 12 37.97 -3.47 -5.64
CA LEU A 12 36.82 -3.83 -4.81
C LEU A 12 35.87 -2.63 -4.80
N LEU A 13 34.79 -2.68 -5.58
CA LEU A 13 33.64 -1.80 -5.42
C LEU A 13 32.92 -2.22 -4.12
N SER A 14 33.21 -1.55 -3.03
CA SER A 14 32.40 -1.63 -1.79
C SER A 14 31.05 -0.97 -2.08
N ALA A 15 30.00 -1.77 -2.23
CA ALA A 15 28.64 -1.25 -2.19
C ALA A 15 28.38 -0.70 -0.78
N VAL A 16 28.46 0.61 -0.62
CA VAL A 16 28.05 1.29 0.59
C VAL A 16 26.52 1.25 0.61
N SER A 17 25.95 0.29 1.36
CA SER A 17 24.55 0.32 1.73
C SER A 17 24.36 1.53 2.64
N LEU A 18 23.80 2.61 2.11
CA LEU A 18 23.36 3.72 2.95
C LEU A 18 22.25 3.17 3.87
N PRO A 19 22.36 3.38 5.20
CA PRO A 19 21.27 3.00 6.10
C PRO A 19 20.03 3.78 5.67
N SER A 20 18.89 3.11 5.52
CA SER A 20 17.59 3.77 5.45
C SER A 20 17.49 4.65 6.71
N LEU A 21 17.47 5.96 6.52
CA LEU A 21 17.31 6.89 7.63
C LEU A 21 15.88 6.77 8.10
N ALA A 22 15.68 6.33 9.34
CA ALA A 22 14.36 6.37 9.97
C ALA A 22 13.83 7.80 9.94
N LEU A 23 12.50 7.94 9.77
CA LEU A 23 11.84 9.24 9.82
C LEU A 23 12.26 10.02 11.07
N THR A 24 12.48 11.32 10.92
CA THR A 24 12.66 12.21 12.07
C THR A 24 11.43 12.23 12.97
N ASP A 25 11.55 12.66 14.21
CA ASP A 25 10.40 12.79 15.12
C ASP A 25 9.27 13.67 14.53
N SER A 26 9.62 14.72 13.80
CA SER A 26 8.65 15.56 13.09
C SER A 26 8.03 14.82 11.91
N GLY A 27 8.81 14.01 11.18
CA GLY A 27 8.32 13.15 10.11
C GLY A 27 7.34 12.10 10.61
N GLN A 28 7.65 11.44 11.74
CA GLN A 28 6.75 10.47 12.35
C GLN A 28 5.42 11.08 12.77
N LYS A 29 5.44 12.28 13.37
CA LYS A 29 4.22 13.02 13.74
C LYS A 29 3.38 13.39 12.50
N SER A 30 4.03 13.86 11.43
CA SER A 30 3.35 14.18 10.18
C SER A 30 2.72 12.95 9.53
N LEU A 31 3.44 11.82 9.54
CA LEU A 31 2.94 10.55 9.06
C LEU A 31 1.71 10.09 9.86
N GLN A 32 1.77 10.16 11.20
CA GLN A 32 0.66 9.81 12.07
C GLN A 32 -0.57 10.68 11.82
N LEU A 33 -0.39 11.99 11.57
CA LEU A 33 -1.48 12.89 11.21
C LEU A 33 -2.14 12.50 9.89
N LEU A 34 -1.36 12.21 8.83
CA LEU A 34 -1.91 11.70 7.56
C LEU A 34 -2.73 10.42 7.78
N GLN A 35 -2.19 9.49 8.55
CA GLN A 35 -2.83 8.21 8.86
C GLN A 35 -4.15 8.39 9.60
N SER A 36 -4.16 9.23 10.62
CA SER A 36 -5.36 9.50 11.42
C SER A 36 -6.43 10.21 10.60
N ARG A 37 -6.02 11.22 9.82
CA ARG A 37 -6.94 11.98 8.96
C ARG A 37 -7.54 11.11 7.85
N TRP A 38 -6.73 10.25 7.23
CA TRP A 38 -7.22 9.28 6.26
C TRP A 38 -8.29 8.35 6.88
N ALA A 39 -8.03 7.82 8.07
CA ALA A 39 -8.96 6.93 8.75
C ALA A 39 -10.28 7.63 9.12
N GLU A 40 -10.21 8.87 9.60
CA GLU A 40 -11.37 9.71 9.87
C GLU A 40 -12.20 9.91 8.61
N ILE A 41 -11.59 10.34 7.50
CA ILE A 41 -12.28 10.58 6.24
C ILE A 41 -12.91 9.28 5.72
N ASN A 42 -12.16 8.18 5.73
CA ASN A 42 -12.62 6.92 5.17
C ASN A 42 -13.78 6.30 5.95
N TYR A 43 -13.76 6.40 7.28
CA TYR A 43 -14.69 5.65 8.14
C TYR A 43 -15.70 6.50 8.90
N GLN A 44 -15.48 7.80 9.07
CA GLN A 44 -16.34 8.66 9.90
C GLN A 44 -17.00 9.79 9.12
N VAL A 45 -16.36 10.28 8.03
CA VAL A 45 -16.95 11.33 7.20
C VAL A 45 -18.05 10.75 6.30
N PRO A 46 -19.22 11.41 6.17
CA PRO A 46 -20.27 11.00 5.25
C PRO A 46 -19.76 10.88 3.80
N ALA A 47 -20.24 9.86 3.06
CA ALA A 47 -19.77 9.54 1.72
C ALA A 47 -19.78 10.74 0.76
N ALA A 48 -20.81 11.59 0.82
CA ALA A 48 -20.96 12.77 -0.04
C ALA A 48 -19.87 13.85 0.18
N GLN A 49 -19.15 13.81 1.30
CA GLN A 49 -18.10 14.78 1.63
C GLN A 49 -16.69 14.22 1.43
N ARG A 50 -16.54 12.89 1.28
CA ARG A 50 -15.24 12.23 1.23
C ARG A 50 -14.37 12.69 0.08
N GLU A 51 -14.95 12.92 -1.10
CA GLU A 51 -14.19 13.40 -2.27
C GLU A 51 -13.44 14.70 -1.96
N ALA A 52 -14.14 15.69 -1.42
CA ALA A 52 -13.55 17.00 -1.09
C ALA A 52 -12.49 16.90 0.02
N GLU A 53 -12.74 16.07 1.04
CA GLU A 53 -11.79 15.89 2.14
C GLU A 53 -10.54 15.10 1.70
N PHE A 54 -10.69 14.08 0.87
CA PHE A 54 -9.54 13.39 0.28
C PHE A 54 -8.73 14.27 -0.66
N ALA A 55 -9.37 15.18 -1.41
CA ALA A 55 -8.64 16.14 -2.24
C ALA A 55 -7.71 17.04 -1.40
N LYS A 56 -8.18 17.52 -0.24
CA LYS A 56 -7.35 18.30 0.70
C LYS A 56 -6.20 17.45 1.25
N LEU A 57 -6.50 16.25 1.71
CA LEU A 57 -5.49 15.34 2.28
C LEU A 57 -4.42 14.94 1.24
N ALA A 58 -4.81 14.77 -0.03
CA ALA A 58 -3.87 14.51 -1.12
C ALA A 58 -2.90 15.68 -1.34
N ALA A 59 -3.38 16.93 -1.26
CA ALA A 59 -2.52 18.12 -1.35
C ALA A 59 -1.54 18.24 -0.16
N GLU A 60 -1.97 17.84 1.04
CA GLU A 60 -1.09 17.76 2.22
C GLU A 60 0.00 16.69 2.01
N ALA A 61 -0.38 15.50 1.53
CA ALA A 61 0.57 14.43 1.22
C ALA A 61 1.56 14.84 0.13
N ASP A 62 1.11 15.54 -0.91
CA ASP A 62 1.99 16.12 -1.96
C ASP A 62 3.03 17.08 -1.38
N THR A 63 2.64 17.88 -0.38
CA THR A 63 3.55 18.80 0.28
C THR A 63 4.60 18.06 1.10
N LEU A 64 4.21 17.01 1.82
CA LEU A 64 5.13 16.20 2.60
C LEU A 64 6.14 15.45 1.73
N VAL A 65 5.70 14.88 0.61
CA VAL A 65 6.60 14.23 -0.37
C VAL A 65 7.62 15.22 -0.93
N ARG A 66 7.19 16.45 -1.29
CA ARG A 66 8.12 17.48 -1.79
C ARG A 66 9.14 17.93 -0.74
N SER A 67 8.73 18.00 0.52
CA SER A 67 9.62 18.40 1.62
C SER A 67 10.54 17.29 2.11
N ASN A 68 10.18 16.03 1.86
CA ASN A 68 10.88 14.84 2.33
C ASN A 68 11.05 13.83 1.18
N PRO A 69 11.82 14.16 0.13
CA PRO A 69 11.85 13.37 -1.11
C PRO A 69 12.59 12.03 -0.99
N GLN A 70 13.20 11.73 0.16
CA GLN A 70 13.91 10.48 0.43
C GLN A 70 13.13 9.55 1.38
N ASP A 71 11.99 9.98 1.92
CA ASP A 71 11.23 9.22 2.92
C ASP A 71 10.13 8.41 2.23
N ALA A 72 10.33 7.10 2.09
CA ALA A 72 9.44 6.17 1.41
C ALA A 72 8.02 6.18 1.98
N GLU A 73 7.88 6.38 3.28
CA GLU A 73 6.62 6.38 4.01
C GLU A 73 5.64 7.44 3.51
N PHE A 74 6.11 8.62 3.14
CA PHE A 74 5.26 9.67 2.59
C PHE A 74 4.77 9.32 1.19
N TYR A 75 5.60 8.68 0.37
CA TYR A 75 5.17 8.19 -0.94
C TYR A 75 4.15 7.06 -0.82
N ILE A 76 4.30 6.15 0.16
CA ILE A 76 3.30 5.11 0.45
C ILE A 76 1.97 5.76 0.80
N TRP A 77 1.96 6.68 1.75
CA TRP A 77 0.71 7.31 2.20
C TRP A 77 0.09 8.22 1.15
N ARG A 78 0.89 8.91 0.36
CA ARG A 78 0.39 9.61 -0.83
C ARG A 78 -0.31 8.65 -1.78
N GLY A 79 0.29 7.49 -2.05
CA GLY A 79 -0.31 6.46 -2.89
C GLY A 79 -1.64 5.94 -2.32
N ILE A 80 -1.69 5.60 -1.03
CA ILE A 80 -2.91 5.15 -0.34
C ILE A 80 -4.01 6.22 -0.39
N ILE A 81 -3.69 7.48 -0.11
CA ILE A 81 -4.64 8.58 -0.13
C ILE A 81 -5.20 8.79 -1.54
N LEU A 82 -4.35 8.80 -2.57
CA LEU A 82 -4.76 8.97 -3.97
C LEU A 82 -5.65 7.82 -4.45
N SER A 83 -5.35 6.56 -4.06
CA SER A 83 -6.19 5.41 -4.42
C SER A 83 -7.58 5.48 -3.76
N THR A 84 -7.63 5.88 -2.49
CA THR A 84 -8.90 6.05 -1.77
C THR A 84 -9.69 7.25 -2.31
N TYR A 85 -9.00 8.34 -2.65
CA TYR A 85 -9.60 9.50 -3.32
C TYR A 85 -10.19 9.10 -4.68
N ALA A 86 -9.48 8.29 -5.46
CA ALA A 86 -9.99 7.77 -6.73
C ALA A 86 -11.31 6.99 -6.54
N GLY A 87 -11.39 6.16 -5.49
CA GLY A 87 -12.60 5.44 -5.14
C GLY A 87 -13.77 6.35 -4.74
N ALA A 88 -13.49 7.43 -3.99
CA ALA A 88 -14.50 8.41 -3.59
C ALA A 88 -14.99 9.27 -4.78
N LYS A 89 -14.08 9.63 -5.71
CA LYS A 89 -14.39 10.43 -6.89
C LYS A 89 -15.16 9.65 -7.97
N GLY A 90 -14.73 8.42 -8.23
CA GLY A 90 -15.33 7.57 -9.28
C GLY A 90 -15.17 8.09 -10.71
N GLY A 91 -15.74 7.36 -11.66
CA GLY A 91 -15.77 7.75 -13.07
C GLY A 91 -14.39 7.90 -13.71
N LEU A 92 -14.35 8.60 -14.87
CA LEU A 92 -13.10 8.79 -15.64
C LEU A 92 -12.06 9.63 -14.89
N GLY A 93 -12.49 10.53 -14.01
CA GLY A 93 -11.58 11.36 -13.21
C GLY A 93 -10.76 10.56 -12.17
N ALA A 94 -11.17 9.32 -11.86
CA ALA A 94 -10.43 8.43 -10.98
C ALA A 94 -9.15 7.87 -11.65
N LEU A 95 -9.12 7.75 -12.98
CA LEU A 95 -8.01 7.11 -13.70
C LEU A 95 -6.67 7.84 -13.51
N ASP A 96 -6.68 9.17 -13.51
CA ASP A 96 -5.45 9.94 -13.28
C ASP A 96 -4.97 9.79 -11.83
N LEU A 97 -5.89 9.72 -10.87
CA LEU A 97 -5.56 9.51 -9.47
C LEU A 97 -4.93 8.13 -9.22
N VAL A 98 -5.46 7.06 -9.82
CA VAL A 98 -4.86 5.74 -9.67
C VAL A 98 -3.51 5.61 -10.36
N LYS A 99 -3.27 6.32 -11.48
CA LYS A 99 -1.96 6.38 -12.12
C LYS A 99 -0.95 7.11 -11.23
N GLN A 100 -1.33 8.24 -10.63
CA GLN A 100 -0.49 8.97 -9.68
C GLN A 100 -0.22 8.14 -8.42
N SER A 101 -1.23 7.42 -7.91
CA SER A 101 -1.08 6.49 -6.80
C SER A 101 -0.04 5.43 -7.10
N LYS A 102 -0.16 4.74 -8.26
CA LYS A 102 0.80 3.74 -8.71
C LYS A 102 2.22 4.30 -8.78
N ALA A 103 2.42 5.44 -9.44
CA ALA A 103 3.73 6.08 -9.55
C ALA A 103 4.33 6.42 -8.17
N SER A 104 3.50 6.88 -7.23
CA SER A 104 3.94 7.16 -5.86
C SER A 104 4.40 5.90 -5.13
N LEU A 105 3.64 4.81 -5.24
CA LEU A 105 3.98 3.52 -4.61
C LEU A 105 5.24 2.89 -5.25
N GLU A 106 5.42 3.02 -6.56
CA GLU A 106 6.64 2.59 -7.25
C GLU A 106 7.86 3.36 -6.77
N GLN A 107 7.73 4.67 -6.57
CA GLN A 107 8.80 5.48 -5.99
C GLN A 107 9.11 5.05 -4.55
N ALA A 108 8.12 4.75 -3.73
CA ALA A 108 8.32 4.23 -2.39
C ALA A 108 9.13 2.92 -2.39
N VAL A 109 8.79 1.99 -3.29
CA VAL A 109 9.53 0.72 -3.43
C VAL A 109 10.97 0.95 -3.88
N ALA A 110 11.21 1.94 -4.75
CA ALA A 110 12.56 2.29 -5.20
C ALA A 110 13.41 2.88 -4.07
N LEU A 111 12.81 3.61 -3.14
CA LEU A 111 13.48 4.19 -1.98
C LEU A 111 13.71 3.15 -0.88
N ASP A 112 12.66 2.48 -0.42
CA ASP A 112 12.71 1.40 0.56
C ASP A 112 11.58 0.39 0.34
N PRO A 113 11.87 -0.79 -0.23
CA PRO A 113 10.88 -1.82 -0.48
C PRO A 113 10.27 -2.44 0.79
N LYS A 114 10.88 -2.20 1.96
CA LYS A 114 10.40 -2.71 3.25
C LYS A 114 9.70 -1.67 4.11
N ALA A 115 9.69 -0.41 3.68
CA ALA A 115 9.05 0.67 4.44
C ALA A 115 7.60 0.31 4.80
N LEU A 116 7.23 0.63 6.04
CA LEU A 116 5.93 0.28 6.62
C LEU A 116 5.53 -1.20 6.34
N GLU A 117 6.50 -2.11 6.56
CA GLU A 117 6.30 -3.56 6.42
C GLU A 117 5.76 -3.98 5.04
N GLY A 118 6.22 -3.31 3.97
CA GLY A 118 5.82 -3.62 2.60
C GLY A 118 4.44 -3.11 2.20
N SER A 119 3.94 -2.06 2.87
CA SER A 119 2.63 -1.45 2.59
C SER A 119 2.47 -0.98 1.15
N ALA A 120 3.58 -0.60 0.47
CA ALA A 120 3.56 -0.26 -0.95
C ALA A 120 3.11 -1.44 -1.81
N TYR A 121 3.59 -2.64 -1.53
CA TYR A 121 3.17 -3.86 -2.27
C TYR A 121 1.71 -4.21 -2.04
N THR A 122 1.22 -4.10 -0.80
CA THR A 122 -0.20 -4.27 -0.48
C THR A 122 -1.07 -3.33 -1.30
N SER A 123 -0.70 -2.04 -1.32
CA SER A 123 -1.48 -0.99 -2.00
C SER A 123 -1.40 -1.11 -3.52
N MET A 124 -0.23 -1.43 -4.09
CA MET A 124 -0.11 -1.71 -5.53
C MET A 124 -0.89 -2.95 -5.94
N GLY A 125 -0.82 -4.03 -5.16
CA GLY A 125 -1.61 -5.23 -5.41
C GLY A 125 -3.10 -4.91 -5.46
N ALA A 126 -3.59 -4.10 -4.50
CA ALA A 126 -4.98 -3.63 -4.50
C ALA A 126 -5.33 -2.81 -5.74
N LEU A 127 -4.46 -1.92 -6.20
CA LEU A 127 -4.67 -1.17 -7.43
C LEU A 127 -4.80 -2.08 -8.65
N TYR A 128 -3.91 -3.07 -8.79
CA TYR A 128 -3.87 -3.93 -9.97
C TYR A 128 -5.13 -4.79 -10.14
N TYR A 129 -5.82 -5.22 -9.09
CA TYR A 129 -7.07 -5.98 -9.25
C TYR A 129 -8.34 -5.11 -9.19
N GLN A 130 -8.23 -3.84 -8.73
CA GLN A 130 -9.40 -2.95 -8.64
C GLN A 130 -9.54 -2.02 -9.83
N VAL A 131 -8.43 -1.66 -10.47
CA VAL A 131 -8.41 -0.81 -11.67
C VAL A 131 -8.77 -1.65 -12.89
N PRO A 132 -9.58 -1.14 -13.82
CA PRO A 132 -9.84 -1.85 -15.08
C PRO A 132 -8.54 -2.17 -15.83
N GLY A 133 -8.55 -3.32 -16.54
CA GLY A 133 -7.44 -3.70 -17.41
C GLY A 133 -7.40 -2.87 -18.71
N TRP A 134 -6.42 -3.18 -19.55
CA TRP A 134 -6.26 -2.55 -20.85
C TRP A 134 -7.55 -2.73 -21.72
N PRO A 135 -7.98 -1.73 -22.54
CA PRO A 135 -7.31 -0.46 -22.84
C PRO A 135 -7.64 0.70 -21.88
N ILE A 136 -8.49 0.52 -20.88
CA ILE A 136 -8.98 1.58 -20.01
C ILE A 136 -7.95 1.95 -18.94
N GLY A 137 -7.33 0.94 -18.34
CA GLY A 137 -6.39 1.11 -17.24
C GLY A 137 -5.25 0.08 -17.30
N PHE A 138 -4.62 -0.11 -16.15
CA PHE A 138 -3.45 -0.99 -16.01
C PHE A 138 -3.75 -2.24 -15.15
N GLY A 139 -5.02 -2.54 -14.87
CA GLY A 139 -5.43 -3.69 -14.07
C GLY A 139 -4.88 -5.01 -14.62
N ASP A 140 -4.38 -5.87 -13.71
CA ASP A 140 -3.74 -7.14 -14.04
C ASP A 140 -3.78 -8.04 -12.80
N ASP A 141 -4.56 -9.10 -12.86
CA ASP A 141 -4.76 -10.01 -11.71
C ASP A 141 -3.51 -10.82 -11.37
N GLU A 142 -2.69 -11.18 -12.36
CA GLU A 142 -1.44 -11.91 -12.12
C GLU A 142 -0.43 -11.04 -11.38
N GLN A 143 -0.28 -9.79 -11.82
CA GLN A 143 0.56 -8.82 -11.14
C GLN A 143 0.02 -8.47 -9.74
N ALA A 144 -1.30 -8.40 -9.58
CA ALA A 144 -1.93 -8.19 -8.29
C ALA A 144 -1.57 -9.31 -7.29
N GLU A 145 -1.75 -10.58 -7.70
CA GLU A 145 -1.44 -11.72 -6.82
C GLU A 145 0.04 -11.75 -6.44
N LYS A 146 0.94 -11.49 -7.39
CA LYS A 146 2.38 -11.42 -7.13
C LYS A 146 2.73 -10.38 -6.07
N LEU A 147 2.20 -9.17 -6.20
CA LEU A 147 2.47 -8.07 -5.26
C LEU A 147 1.87 -8.34 -3.87
N LEU A 148 0.65 -8.87 -3.80
CA LEU A 148 0.00 -9.23 -2.53
C LEU A 148 0.76 -10.35 -1.81
N LYS A 149 1.25 -11.35 -2.52
CA LYS A 149 2.11 -12.39 -1.94
C LYS A 149 3.44 -11.83 -1.44
N GLN A 150 4.02 -10.86 -2.14
CA GLN A 150 5.23 -10.17 -1.69
C GLN A 150 4.97 -9.34 -0.41
N ALA A 151 3.82 -8.68 -0.31
CA ALA A 151 3.40 -8.00 0.90
C ALA A 151 3.27 -8.96 2.09
N LEU A 152 2.68 -10.13 1.86
CA LEU A 152 2.53 -11.18 2.88
C LEU A 152 3.87 -11.80 3.32
N GLN A 153 4.90 -11.80 2.47
CA GLN A 153 6.26 -12.21 2.87
C GLN A 153 6.89 -11.22 3.85
N LEU A 154 6.61 -9.92 3.68
CA LEU A 154 7.13 -8.85 4.55
C LEU A 154 6.31 -8.70 5.83
N ASN A 155 4.99 -8.85 5.75
CA ASN A 155 4.07 -8.72 6.87
C ASN A 155 3.04 -9.86 6.88
N PRO A 156 3.44 -11.07 7.28
CA PRO A 156 2.58 -12.26 7.17
C PRO A 156 1.35 -12.23 8.08
N ASN A 157 1.37 -11.44 9.15
CA ASN A 157 0.30 -11.35 10.13
C ASN A 157 -0.40 -9.99 10.15
N GLY A 158 -0.07 -9.10 9.21
CA GLY A 158 -0.65 -7.78 9.12
C GLY A 158 -2.12 -7.81 8.71
N ILE A 159 -2.92 -6.90 9.27
CA ILE A 159 -4.35 -6.80 8.97
C ILE A 159 -4.59 -6.47 7.50
N ASP A 160 -3.91 -5.45 6.96
CA ASP A 160 -4.15 -4.97 5.60
C ASP A 160 -3.67 -5.96 4.52
N PRO A 161 -2.45 -6.54 4.55
CA PRO A 161 -2.02 -7.46 3.51
C PRO A 161 -2.89 -8.73 3.46
N ASN A 162 -3.33 -9.26 4.61
CA ASN A 162 -4.23 -10.41 4.64
C ASN A 162 -5.64 -10.04 4.18
N TYR A 163 -6.16 -8.85 4.52
CA TYR A 163 -7.45 -8.38 4.04
C TYR A 163 -7.47 -8.22 2.52
N PHE A 164 -6.50 -7.49 1.94
CA PHE A 164 -6.47 -7.25 0.49
C PHE A 164 -6.20 -8.54 -0.30
N TYR A 165 -5.41 -9.46 0.24
CA TYR A 165 -5.27 -10.78 -0.39
C TYR A 165 -6.56 -11.58 -0.31
N GLY A 166 -7.28 -11.54 0.80
CA GLY A 166 -8.60 -12.16 0.94
C GLY A 166 -9.65 -11.57 0.00
N ASP A 167 -9.69 -10.23 -0.19
CA ASP A 167 -10.59 -9.58 -1.16
C ASP A 167 -10.24 -9.97 -2.60
N PHE A 168 -8.96 -9.99 -2.94
CA PHE A 168 -8.49 -10.49 -4.23
C PHE A 168 -8.96 -11.93 -4.48
N LEU A 169 -8.70 -12.85 -3.54
CA LEU A 169 -9.09 -14.24 -3.64
C LEU A 169 -10.61 -14.42 -3.78
N PHE A 170 -11.40 -13.63 -3.05
CA PHE A 170 -12.87 -13.62 -3.19
C PHE A 170 -13.29 -13.24 -4.61
N ARG A 171 -12.69 -12.20 -5.19
CA ARG A 171 -12.97 -11.78 -6.58
C ARG A 171 -12.57 -12.84 -7.60
N GLN A 172 -11.51 -13.60 -7.32
CA GLN A 172 -11.07 -14.75 -8.12
C GLN A 172 -11.90 -16.03 -7.86
N LYS A 173 -12.97 -15.95 -7.05
CA LYS A 173 -13.83 -17.08 -6.65
C LYS A 173 -13.09 -18.21 -5.90
N ARG A 174 -11.92 -17.90 -5.34
CA ARG A 174 -11.10 -18.79 -4.51
C ARG A 174 -11.55 -18.69 -3.05
N TYR A 175 -12.82 -19.04 -2.80
CA TYR A 175 -13.51 -18.73 -1.54
C TYR A 175 -12.89 -19.39 -0.31
N SER A 176 -12.42 -20.61 -0.40
CA SER A 176 -11.77 -21.31 0.73
C SER A 176 -10.47 -20.63 1.14
N GLU A 177 -9.68 -20.18 0.17
CA GLU A 177 -8.44 -19.44 0.43
C GLU A 177 -8.73 -18.03 0.93
N ALA A 178 -9.75 -17.35 0.37
CA ALA A 178 -10.21 -16.06 0.83
C ALA A 178 -10.61 -16.11 2.32
N LYS A 179 -11.34 -17.15 2.74
CA LYS A 179 -11.72 -17.35 4.14
C LYS A 179 -10.49 -17.39 5.05
N LEU A 180 -9.49 -18.20 4.72
CA LEU A 180 -8.27 -18.34 5.52
C LEU A 180 -7.50 -17.00 5.65
N ALA A 181 -7.37 -16.26 4.56
CA ALA A 181 -6.70 -14.94 4.58
C ALA A 181 -7.48 -13.94 5.44
N LEU A 182 -8.79 -13.89 5.31
CA LEU A 182 -9.64 -12.98 6.07
C LEU A 182 -9.71 -13.32 7.56
N GLU A 183 -9.75 -14.61 7.92
CA GLU A 183 -9.68 -15.05 9.33
C GLU A 183 -8.34 -14.64 9.95
N LYS A 184 -7.26 -14.71 9.18
CA LYS A 184 -5.94 -14.24 9.61
C LYS A 184 -5.91 -12.72 9.77
N ALA A 185 -6.53 -11.97 8.85
CA ALA A 185 -6.69 -10.52 8.99
C ALA A 185 -7.52 -10.15 10.23
N GLN A 186 -8.58 -10.91 10.52
CA GLN A 186 -9.44 -10.71 11.69
C GLN A 186 -8.69 -10.91 13.01
N ALA A 187 -7.76 -11.89 13.04
CA ALA A 187 -6.94 -12.20 14.21
C ALA A 187 -5.71 -11.29 14.37
N ALA A 188 -5.48 -10.35 13.45
CA ALA A 188 -4.31 -9.47 13.50
C ALA A 188 -4.31 -8.59 14.76
N THR A 189 -3.11 -8.36 15.31
CA THR A 189 -2.93 -7.51 16.48
C THR A 189 -3.30 -6.06 16.17
N ALA A 190 -4.02 -5.41 17.09
CA ALA A 190 -4.36 -3.99 17.00
C ALA A 190 -3.09 -3.13 16.94
N ARG A 191 -3.13 -2.09 16.12
CA ARG A 191 -2.00 -1.17 15.89
C ARG A 191 -2.14 0.07 16.78
N PRO A 192 -1.14 0.38 17.63
CA PRO A 192 -1.18 1.59 18.44
C PRO A 192 -1.38 2.85 17.60
N GLY A 193 -2.31 3.71 17.99
CA GLY A 193 -2.63 4.97 17.28
C GLY A 193 -3.39 4.79 15.97
N ARG A 194 -3.91 3.58 15.69
CA ARG A 194 -4.67 3.28 14.47
C ARG A 194 -6.10 2.77 14.76
N GLU A 195 -6.64 3.09 15.91
CA GLU A 195 -7.89 2.50 16.43
C GLU A 195 -9.09 2.73 15.50
N VAL A 196 -9.19 3.89 14.85
CA VAL A 196 -10.26 4.20 13.89
C VAL A 196 -10.10 3.36 12.63
N ALA A 197 -8.88 3.29 12.09
CA ALA A 197 -8.57 2.48 10.92
C ALA A 197 -8.82 0.99 11.18
N ASP A 198 -8.38 0.48 12.33
CA ASP A 198 -8.52 -0.93 12.69
C ASP A 198 -9.98 -1.33 12.88
N ARG A 199 -10.79 -0.51 13.57
CA ARG A 199 -12.24 -0.75 13.68
C ARG A 199 -12.92 -0.78 12.31
N GLY A 200 -12.60 0.19 11.45
CA GLY A 200 -13.13 0.23 10.10
C GLY A 200 -12.76 -1.01 9.30
N ARG A 201 -11.50 -1.40 9.31
CA ARG A 201 -11.01 -2.60 8.61
C ARG A 201 -11.63 -3.87 9.17
N GLN A 202 -11.80 -4.01 10.48
CA GLN A 202 -12.47 -5.17 11.09
C GLN A 202 -13.93 -5.29 10.65
N ALA A 203 -14.64 -4.16 10.49
CA ALA A 203 -16.00 -4.17 9.94
C ALA A 203 -16.02 -4.64 8.47
N GLU A 204 -15.07 -4.19 7.64
CA GLU A 204 -14.92 -4.63 6.25
C GLU A 204 -14.59 -6.14 6.16
N ILE A 205 -13.68 -6.63 7.01
CA ILE A 205 -13.34 -8.05 7.11
C ILE A 205 -14.59 -8.87 7.47
N GLY A 206 -15.34 -8.47 8.49
CA GLY A 206 -16.56 -9.16 8.90
C GLY A 206 -17.61 -9.24 7.78
N ALA A 207 -17.80 -8.12 7.07
CA ALA A 207 -18.73 -8.07 5.95
C ALA A 207 -18.29 -8.97 4.78
N LEU A 208 -16.99 -9.04 4.49
CA LEU A 208 -16.46 -9.88 3.42
C LEU A 208 -16.47 -11.37 3.81
N LEU A 209 -16.16 -11.72 5.05
CA LEU A 209 -16.28 -13.08 5.57
C LEU A 209 -17.72 -13.62 5.45
N ALA A 210 -18.72 -12.78 5.74
CA ALA A 210 -20.12 -13.17 5.57
C ALA A 210 -20.46 -13.51 4.11
N LYS A 211 -19.93 -12.74 3.14
CA LYS A 211 -20.07 -13.02 1.70
C LYS A 211 -19.37 -14.33 1.31
N VAL A 212 -18.12 -14.51 1.76
CA VAL A 212 -17.36 -15.75 1.50
C VAL A 212 -18.09 -16.99 2.03
N GLN A 213 -18.65 -16.89 3.25
CA GLN A 213 -19.41 -18.00 3.85
C GLN A 213 -20.70 -18.34 3.08
N ALA A 214 -21.33 -17.35 2.45
CA ALA A 214 -22.50 -17.58 1.60
C ALA A 214 -22.15 -18.36 0.32
N GLU A 215 -20.97 -18.10 -0.25
CA GLU A 215 -20.48 -18.77 -1.45
C GLU A 215 -19.93 -20.20 -1.19
N LEU A 216 -19.63 -20.53 0.07
CA LEU A 216 -19.11 -21.85 0.48
C LEU A 216 -20.22 -22.86 0.86
N LYS A 217 -21.48 -22.43 0.86
CA LYS A 217 -22.65 -23.27 1.16
C LYS A 217 -23.18 -23.94 -0.11
#